data_d2093063acfb92d1e7ff3cbd580bcccb
#
_entry.id   d2093063acfb92d1e7ff3cbd580bcccb
#
_cell.length_a   1.000
_cell.length_b   1.000
_cell.length_c   1.000
_cell.angle_alpha   90.00
_cell.angle_beta   90.00
_cell.angle_gamma   90.00
#
_symmetry.space_group_name_H-M   'P 1'
#
loop_
_entity.id
_entity.type
_entity.pdbx_description
1 polymer ?
#
loop_
_entity_poly.entity_id
_entity_poly.type
_entity_poly.pdbx_seq_one_letter_code
_entity_poly.pdbx_strand_id
1 'polypeptide(L)'
;MTTKIGTDEYGQYADITVATQYGCATQRLRWIESGTFLMGSPSCEAERWDNEGPQHLVTLTKGFWLADTACTQALWQAVMGNNPSYFRDNEQNPVENVSWNDVQEFLRTIETLLPGVEACLPTEAQWEYACRAGTTTVFSFGNQITPKQANYDGGYPYADGEEGEYRGHTLPVKSLPANKWGLYEMHGNVDEWCADGLRTYDTTPQQDPLGPLNSSVRARRGGSWNDLAKDLRSAFRIGYNFDYRYDGLGFRLCLNDSPVLLRR
;
A
#
# COMPACT_ATOMS: atom_id res chain seq x y z
N MET A 1 14.13 21.28 -0.76
CA MET A 1 13.00 20.38 -1.05
C MET A 1 12.10 21.00 -2.10
N THR A 2 11.57 20.21 -2.97
CA THR A 2 10.70 20.70 -4.05
C THR A 2 9.46 19.81 -4.12
N THR A 3 8.31 20.42 -4.33
CA THR A 3 7.06 19.74 -4.66
C THR A 3 6.65 20.15 -6.06
N LYS A 4 6.38 19.17 -6.91
CA LYS A 4 5.88 19.40 -8.28
C LYS A 4 4.51 18.77 -8.41
N ILE A 5 3.52 19.53 -8.81
CA ILE A 5 2.16 19.04 -9.08
C ILE A 5 1.95 18.99 -10.60
N GLY A 6 1.25 17.97 -11.06
CA GLY A 6 0.94 17.77 -12.47
C GLY A 6 -0.25 16.86 -12.69
N THR A 7 -0.52 16.57 -13.96
CA THR A 7 -1.55 15.62 -14.40
C THR A 7 -0.98 14.78 -15.52
N ASP A 8 -1.26 13.49 -15.51
CA ASP A 8 -0.92 12.52 -16.56
C ASP A 8 -2.12 11.61 -16.87
N GLU A 9 -1.91 10.51 -17.58
CA GLU A 9 -2.97 9.56 -17.96
C GLU A 9 -3.71 8.92 -16.77
N TYR A 10 -3.12 8.92 -15.56
CA TYR A 10 -3.73 8.40 -14.33
C TYR A 10 -4.38 9.49 -13.47
N GLY A 11 -4.39 10.74 -13.90
CA GLY A 11 -4.95 11.87 -13.18
C GLY A 11 -3.91 12.75 -12.49
N GLN A 12 -4.30 13.42 -11.43
CA GLN A 12 -3.42 14.33 -10.69
C GLN A 12 -2.33 13.60 -9.93
N TYR A 13 -1.13 14.19 -9.93
CA TYR A 13 0.00 13.70 -9.13
C TYR A 13 0.75 14.85 -8.45
N ALA A 14 1.45 14.51 -7.38
CA ALA A 14 2.43 15.36 -6.73
C ALA A 14 3.75 14.59 -6.53
N ASP A 15 4.85 15.15 -7.00
CA ASP A 15 6.19 14.62 -6.73
C ASP A 15 6.77 15.38 -5.54
N ILE A 16 7.07 14.68 -4.45
CA ILE A 16 7.76 15.22 -3.28
C ILE A 16 9.21 14.74 -3.31
N THR A 17 10.16 15.68 -3.24
CA THR A 17 11.59 15.35 -3.20
C THR A 17 12.17 15.67 -1.84
N VAL A 18 12.73 14.66 -1.21
CA VAL A 18 13.49 14.77 0.03
C VAL A 18 14.97 14.72 -0.29
N ALA A 19 15.72 15.74 0.14
CA ALA A 19 17.16 15.78 0.02
C ALA A 19 17.78 16.16 1.37
N THR A 20 18.60 15.27 1.90
CA THR A 20 19.31 15.41 3.18
C THR A 20 20.78 15.04 3.01
N GLN A 21 21.56 15.10 4.07
CA GLN A 21 22.94 14.58 4.07
C GLN A 21 23.02 13.07 3.82
N TYR A 22 21.91 12.33 3.95
CA TYR A 22 21.84 10.87 3.81
C TYR A 22 21.43 10.43 2.42
N GLY A 23 20.95 11.33 1.56
CA GLY A 23 20.54 11.00 0.21
C GLY A 23 19.49 11.96 -0.37
N CYS A 24 19.08 11.67 -1.59
CA CYS A 24 18.03 12.40 -2.30
C CYS A 24 17.11 11.39 -2.98
N ALA A 25 15.81 11.48 -2.69
CA ALA A 25 14.81 10.63 -3.31
C ALA A 25 13.52 11.42 -3.61
N THR A 26 12.81 11.00 -4.64
CA THR A 26 11.51 11.57 -5.03
C THR A 26 10.44 10.50 -4.94
N GLN A 27 9.37 10.80 -4.22
CA GLN A 27 8.15 9.99 -4.17
C GLN A 27 7.06 10.68 -4.95
N ARG A 28 6.45 9.97 -5.90
CA ARG A 28 5.20 10.40 -6.53
C ARG A 28 4.02 9.96 -5.68
N LEU A 29 3.07 10.87 -5.55
CA LEU A 29 1.78 10.64 -4.93
C LEU A 29 0.70 10.80 -5.99
N ARG A 30 -0.34 9.96 -5.95
CA ARG A 30 -1.56 10.05 -6.76
C ARG A 30 -2.68 10.65 -5.93
N TRP A 31 -3.42 11.59 -6.52
CA TRP A 31 -4.66 12.03 -5.91
C TRP A 31 -5.73 10.97 -6.12
N ILE A 32 -6.27 10.46 -5.03
CA ILE A 32 -7.35 9.49 -5.02
C ILE A 32 -8.63 10.23 -4.65
N GLU A 33 -9.57 10.29 -5.58
CA GLU A 33 -10.86 10.95 -5.35
C GLU A 33 -11.68 10.24 -4.28
N SER A 34 -12.52 11.01 -3.57
CA SER A 34 -13.53 10.45 -2.68
C SER A 34 -14.50 9.55 -3.45
N GLY A 35 -15.07 8.56 -2.78
CA GLY A 35 -16.00 7.66 -3.47
C GLY A 35 -16.50 6.53 -2.60
N THR A 36 -17.26 5.64 -3.22
CA THR A 36 -17.91 4.52 -2.55
C THR A 36 -17.55 3.21 -3.24
N PHE A 37 -17.28 2.17 -2.45
CA PHE A 37 -16.94 0.85 -2.96
C PHE A 37 -17.46 -0.26 -2.05
N LEU A 38 -17.42 -1.50 -2.54
CA LEU A 38 -17.67 -2.68 -1.74
C LEU A 38 -16.36 -3.18 -1.15
N MET A 39 -16.21 -3.08 0.17
CA MET A 39 -15.05 -3.54 0.92
C MET A 39 -15.23 -4.99 1.37
N GLY A 40 -14.15 -5.76 1.28
CA GLY A 40 -14.14 -7.18 1.60
C GLY A 40 -14.50 -8.07 0.42
N SER A 41 -14.61 -9.38 0.65
CA SER A 41 -14.91 -10.38 -0.36
C SER A 41 -16.31 -10.94 -0.24
N PRO A 42 -17.01 -11.22 -1.38
CA PRO A 42 -18.27 -11.94 -1.35
C PRO A 42 -18.07 -13.38 -0.87
N SER A 43 -19.09 -13.98 -0.28
CA SER A 43 -18.99 -15.35 0.29
C SER A 43 -18.64 -16.44 -0.73
N CYS A 44 -18.84 -16.16 -2.02
CA CYS A 44 -18.52 -17.07 -3.13
C CYS A 44 -17.10 -16.88 -3.69
N GLU A 45 -16.30 -15.92 -3.22
CA GLU A 45 -14.94 -15.74 -3.69
C GLU A 45 -14.08 -16.93 -3.25
N ALA A 46 -13.38 -17.54 -4.19
CA ALA A 46 -12.53 -18.68 -3.93
C ALA A 46 -11.37 -18.30 -2.98
N GLU A 47 -10.97 -19.23 -2.16
CA GLU A 47 -9.80 -19.11 -1.26
C GLU A 47 -9.85 -17.90 -0.30
N ARG A 48 -11.04 -17.33 -0.07
CA ARG A 48 -11.23 -16.22 0.87
C ARG A 48 -11.07 -16.66 2.33
N TRP A 49 -10.67 -15.72 3.17
CA TRP A 49 -10.66 -15.90 4.61
C TRP A 49 -11.95 -15.34 5.25
N ASP A 50 -12.40 -15.94 6.35
CA ASP A 50 -13.64 -15.51 7.02
C ASP A 50 -13.62 -14.05 7.48
N ASN A 51 -12.44 -13.53 7.86
CA ASN A 51 -12.25 -12.16 8.31
C ASN A 51 -12.37 -11.09 7.21
N GLU A 52 -12.45 -11.51 5.94
CA GLU A 52 -12.67 -10.61 4.79
C GLU A 52 -14.15 -10.27 4.58
N GLY A 53 -15.03 -10.88 5.32
CA GLY A 53 -16.47 -10.67 5.22
C GLY A 53 -17.13 -10.29 6.54
N PRO A 54 -18.43 -9.91 6.46
CA PRO A 54 -19.22 -9.76 5.24
C PRO A 54 -18.76 -8.60 4.36
N GLN A 55 -18.92 -8.73 3.02
CA GLN A 55 -18.73 -7.60 2.10
C GLN A 55 -19.75 -6.51 2.42
N HIS A 56 -19.32 -5.25 2.47
CA HIS A 56 -20.15 -4.13 2.88
C HIS A 56 -19.78 -2.86 2.13
N LEU A 57 -20.73 -1.92 2.07
CA LEU A 57 -20.54 -0.65 1.40
C LEU A 57 -19.70 0.29 2.27
N VAL A 58 -18.64 0.86 1.70
CA VAL A 58 -17.80 1.88 2.34
C VAL A 58 -17.79 3.13 1.50
N THR A 59 -18.03 4.29 2.12
CA THR A 59 -17.88 5.61 1.53
C THR A 59 -16.67 6.33 2.14
N LEU A 60 -15.71 6.70 1.32
CA LEU A 60 -14.65 7.63 1.68
C LEU A 60 -15.10 9.04 1.30
N THR A 61 -15.31 9.90 2.30
CA THR A 61 -15.93 11.22 2.09
C THR A 61 -14.94 12.27 1.58
N LYS A 62 -13.65 12.02 1.73
CA LYS A 62 -12.57 12.91 1.29
C LYS A 62 -11.62 12.17 0.39
N GLY A 63 -11.08 12.88 -0.60
CA GLY A 63 -9.93 12.42 -1.35
C GLY A 63 -8.66 12.46 -0.50
N PHE A 64 -7.63 11.78 -0.96
CA PHE A 64 -6.33 11.70 -0.28
C PHE A 64 -5.20 11.49 -1.29
N TRP A 65 -4.00 11.84 -0.89
CA TRP A 65 -2.80 11.55 -1.66
C TRP A 65 -2.21 10.21 -1.23
N LEU A 66 -1.97 9.32 -2.16
CA LEU A 66 -1.36 8.01 -1.91
C LEU A 66 -0.10 7.86 -2.76
N ALA A 67 0.99 7.42 -2.15
CA ALA A 67 2.21 7.10 -2.88
C ALA A 67 1.93 6.06 -3.98
N ASP A 68 2.41 6.33 -5.18
CA ASP A 68 2.18 5.46 -6.34
C ASP A 68 2.93 4.11 -6.21
N THR A 69 3.90 4.03 -5.32
CA THR A 69 4.66 2.81 -4.96
C THR A 69 4.76 2.66 -3.46
N ALA A 70 5.18 1.50 -2.99
CA ALA A 70 5.73 1.36 -1.64
C ALA A 70 6.92 2.32 -1.44
N CYS A 71 7.19 2.71 -0.18
CA CYS A 71 8.36 3.53 0.18
C CYS A 71 9.64 2.82 -0.25
N THR A 72 10.47 3.47 -1.06
CA THR A 72 11.74 2.89 -1.50
C THR A 72 12.81 2.97 -0.42
N GLN A 73 13.83 2.10 -0.50
CA GLN A 73 15.01 2.16 0.35
C GLN A 73 15.73 3.49 0.22
N ALA A 74 15.81 4.06 -0.99
CA ALA A 74 16.36 5.39 -1.23
C ALA A 74 15.62 6.47 -0.44
N LEU A 75 14.27 6.46 -0.44
CA LEU A 75 13.48 7.43 0.31
C LEU A 75 13.62 7.23 1.82
N TRP A 76 13.54 5.98 2.29
CA TRP A 76 13.75 5.66 3.69
C TRP A 76 15.12 6.15 4.18
N GLN A 77 16.18 5.84 3.43
CA GLN A 77 17.55 6.25 3.79
C GLN A 77 17.71 7.77 3.78
N ALA A 78 17.12 8.48 2.81
CA ALA A 78 17.16 9.94 2.77
C ALA A 78 16.48 10.59 3.99
N VAL A 79 15.45 9.94 4.55
CA VAL A 79 14.71 10.44 5.74
C VAL A 79 15.37 9.98 7.04
N MET A 80 15.71 8.70 7.18
CA MET A 80 16.11 8.06 8.44
C MET A 80 17.61 7.91 8.60
N GLY A 81 18.41 8.04 7.54
CA GLY A 81 19.86 7.91 7.57
C GLY A 81 20.39 6.47 7.66
N ASN A 82 19.54 5.48 7.55
CA ASN A 82 19.90 4.06 7.58
C ASN A 82 19.07 3.25 6.56
N ASN A 83 19.40 1.95 6.40
CA ASN A 83 18.60 1.03 5.59
C ASN A 83 18.43 -0.30 6.36
N PRO A 84 17.22 -0.62 6.90
CA PRO A 84 16.97 -1.84 7.66
C PRO A 84 16.73 -3.06 6.79
N SER A 85 16.52 -2.88 5.47
CA SER A 85 16.10 -3.94 4.54
C SER A 85 17.06 -5.12 4.48
N TYR A 86 16.52 -6.28 4.19
CA TYR A 86 17.28 -7.50 3.93
C TYR A 86 17.82 -7.52 2.49
N PHE A 87 16.97 -7.24 1.49
CA PHE A 87 17.33 -7.17 0.06
C PHE A 87 17.86 -5.77 -0.29
N ARG A 88 19.19 -5.61 -0.31
CA ARG A 88 19.85 -4.29 -0.48
C ARG A 88 20.58 -4.12 -1.82
N ASP A 89 20.25 -4.92 -2.80
CA ASP A 89 20.88 -4.94 -4.12
C ASP A 89 20.48 -3.74 -5.00
N ASN A 90 19.34 -3.09 -4.69
CA ASN A 90 18.86 -1.93 -5.42
C ASN A 90 18.10 -0.96 -4.48
N GLU A 91 18.53 0.28 -4.43
CA GLU A 91 17.90 1.32 -3.60
C GLU A 91 16.46 1.69 -4.03
N GLN A 92 16.04 1.28 -5.24
CA GLN A 92 14.67 1.41 -5.73
C GLN A 92 13.78 0.23 -5.30
N ASN A 93 14.30 -0.79 -4.64
CA ASN A 93 13.49 -1.79 -3.98
C ASN A 93 12.67 -1.12 -2.87
N PRO A 94 11.47 -1.66 -2.53
CA PRO A 94 10.75 -1.19 -1.36
C PRO A 94 11.60 -1.37 -0.11
N VAL A 95 11.48 -0.45 0.84
CA VAL A 95 12.00 -0.70 2.18
C VAL A 95 11.16 -1.79 2.83
N GLU A 96 11.81 -2.78 3.42
CA GLU A 96 11.19 -3.86 4.17
C GLU A 96 11.90 -4.07 5.51
N ASN A 97 11.43 -5.01 6.31
CA ASN A 97 11.96 -5.26 7.64
C ASN A 97 11.78 -4.06 8.59
N VAL A 98 10.67 -3.35 8.42
CA VAL A 98 10.25 -2.20 9.23
C VAL A 98 8.98 -2.53 10.01
N SER A 99 8.96 -2.20 11.30
CA SER A 99 7.76 -2.29 12.12
C SER A 99 6.84 -1.09 11.89
N TRP A 100 5.60 -1.21 12.34
CA TRP A 100 4.66 -0.08 12.33
C TRP A 100 5.21 1.11 13.13
N ASN A 101 5.89 0.87 14.25
CA ASN A 101 6.52 1.91 15.07
C ASN A 101 7.67 2.61 14.34
N ASP A 102 8.51 1.87 13.59
CA ASP A 102 9.57 2.48 12.77
C ASP A 102 8.96 3.37 11.69
N VAL A 103 7.83 2.93 11.09
CA VAL A 103 7.10 3.75 10.11
C VAL A 103 6.53 5.01 10.76
N GLN A 104 6.00 4.96 11.99
CA GLN A 104 5.56 6.16 12.70
C GLN A 104 6.69 7.15 12.96
N GLU A 105 7.92 6.67 13.21
CA GLU A 105 9.10 7.52 13.33
C GLU A 105 9.47 8.16 11.98
N PHE A 106 9.44 7.38 10.91
CA PHE A 106 9.61 7.89 9.55
C PHE A 106 8.61 9.00 9.22
N LEU A 107 7.32 8.81 9.52
CA LEU A 107 6.26 9.79 9.26
C LEU A 107 6.51 11.10 10.02
N ARG A 108 6.84 11.03 11.30
CA ARG A 108 7.22 12.24 12.09
C ARG A 108 8.44 12.94 11.53
N THR A 109 9.43 12.18 11.07
CA THR A 109 10.66 12.74 10.51
C THR A 109 10.41 13.43 9.18
N ILE A 110 9.64 12.80 8.28
CA ILE A 110 9.33 13.40 6.97
C ILE A 110 8.48 14.68 7.11
N GLU A 111 7.56 14.76 8.07
CA GLU A 111 6.80 15.98 8.38
C GLU A 111 7.72 17.14 8.83
N THR A 112 8.74 16.83 9.62
CA THR A 112 9.77 17.82 10.01
C THR A 112 10.55 18.32 8.79
N LEU A 113 10.82 17.43 7.85
CA LEU A 113 11.52 17.74 6.60
C LEU A 113 10.61 18.44 5.58
N LEU A 114 9.30 18.27 5.64
CA LEU A 114 8.29 18.82 4.72
C LEU A 114 7.22 19.63 5.48
N PRO A 115 7.53 20.83 5.98
CA PRO A 115 6.58 21.61 6.75
C PRO A 115 5.25 21.86 6.03
N GLY A 116 4.14 21.55 6.70
CA GLY A 116 2.79 21.69 6.17
C GLY A 116 2.27 20.48 5.43
N VAL A 117 3.02 19.38 5.41
CA VAL A 117 2.56 18.05 4.98
C VAL A 117 2.14 17.27 6.21
N GLU A 118 0.96 16.65 6.16
CA GLU A 118 0.47 15.71 7.17
C GLU A 118 0.66 14.29 6.63
N ALA A 119 1.78 13.68 7.01
CA ALA A 119 2.16 12.35 6.56
C ALA A 119 1.49 11.26 7.43
N CYS A 120 0.91 10.25 6.79
CA CYS A 120 0.26 9.14 7.48
C CYS A 120 0.43 7.84 6.70
N LEU A 121 -0.01 6.75 7.29
CA LEU A 121 -0.35 5.52 6.57
C LEU A 121 -1.78 5.64 6.03
N PRO A 122 -2.11 4.98 4.91
CA PRO A 122 -3.50 4.82 4.51
C PRO A 122 -4.26 4.02 5.57
N THR A 123 -5.52 4.33 5.80
CA THR A 123 -6.40 3.42 6.54
C THR A 123 -6.58 2.13 5.72
N GLU A 124 -6.97 1.05 6.37
CA GLU A 124 -7.24 -0.22 5.68
C GLU A 124 -8.28 -0.04 4.56
N ALA A 125 -9.29 0.81 4.80
CA ALA A 125 -10.32 1.11 3.81
C ALA A 125 -9.80 1.94 2.62
N GLN A 126 -8.95 2.94 2.88
CA GLN A 126 -8.28 3.71 1.83
C GLN A 126 -7.37 2.83 0.98
N TRP A 127 -6.63 1.92 1.64
CA TRP A 127 -5.75 0.99 0.95
C TRP A 127 -6.52 0.07 0.00
N GLU A 128 -7.62 -0.60 0.47
CA GLU A 128 -8.41 -1.50 -0.38
C GLU A 128 -9.13 -0.75 -1.51
N TYR A 129 -9.65 0.44 -1.24
CA TYR A 129 -10.26 1.31 -2.25
C TYR A 129 -9.28 1.63 -3.38
N ALA A 130 -8.06 2.03 -3.01
CA ALA A 130 -7.00 2.36 -3.94
C ALA A 130 -6.48 1.12 -4.69
N CYS A 131 -6.34 -0.03 -4.00
CA CYS A 131 -5.98 -1.30 -4.61
C CYS A 131 -6.97 -1.71 -5.70
N ARG A 132 -8.26 -1.65 -5.41
CA ARG A 132 -9.33 -2.00 -6.36
C ARG A 132 -9.39 -1.06 -7.57
N ALA A 133 -9.04 0.20 -7.41
CA ALA A 133 -9.08 1.20 -8.49
C ALA A 133 -10.37 1.13 -9.34
N GLY A 134 -11.54 1.03 -8.66
CA GLY A 134 -12.85 0.96 -9.27
C GLY A 134 -13.28 -0.44 -9.74
N THR A 135 -12.49 -1.48 -9.53
CA THR A 135 -12.88 -2.87 -9.85
C THR A 135 -13.61 -3.55 -8.68
N THR A 136 -14.39 -4.57 -9.00
CA THR A 136 -15.03 -5.48 -8.04
C THR A 136 -14.49 -6.91 -8.13
N THR A 137 -13.48 -7.12 -8.98
CA THR A 137 -12.82 -8.40 -9.22
C THR A 137 -11.88 -8.77 -8.05
N VAL A 138 -11.42 -9.99 -8.03
CA VAL A 138 -10.51 -10.53 -7.01
C VAL A 138 -9.23 -9.69 -6.88
N PHE A 139 -8.64 -9.33 -8.03
CA PHE A 139 -7.48 -8.44 -8.17
C PHE A 139 -7.87 -7.22 -9.01
N SER A 140 -7.10 -6.15 -8.95
CA SER A 140 -7.31 -4.98 -9.82
C SER A 140 -7.10 -5.29 -11.32
N PHE A 141 -6.48 -6.41 -11.64
CA PHE A 141 -6.23 -6.91 -12.99
C PHE A 141 -7.32 -7.86 -13.51
N GLY A 142 -8.28 -8.25 -12.67
CA GLY A 142 -9.33 -9.22 -12.99
C GLY A 142 -9.45 -10.33 -11.94
N ASN A 143 -9.93 -11.50 -12.34
CA ASN A 143 -10.12 -12.64 -11.44
C ASN A 143 -8.91 -13.57 -11.35
N GLN A 144 -7.87 -13.33 -12.12
CA GLN A 144 -6.61 -14.06 -12.10
C GLN A 144 -5.44 -13.09 -11.99
N ILE A 145 -4.32 -13.58 -11.47
CA ILE A 145 -3.06 -12.83 -11.38
C ILE A 145 -1.90 -13.75 -11.82
N THR A 146 -0.90 -13.14 -12.40
CA THR A 146 0.29 -13.85 -12.88
C THR A 146 1.57 -13.15 -12.43
N PRO A 147 2.73 -13.81 -12.43
CA PRO A 147 4.01 -13.18 -12.13
C PRO A 147 4.42 -12.04 -13.07
N LYS A 148 3.72 -11.86 -14.20
CA LYS A 148 3.88 -10.69 -15.08
C LYS A 148 3.15 -9.44 -14.57
N GLN A 149 2.25 -9.61 -13.60
CA GLN A 149 1.43 -8.55 -13.01
C GLN A 149 1.80 -8.25 -11.56
N ALA A 150 2.30 -9.26 -10.83
CA ALA A 150 2.67 -9.15 -9.43
C ALA A 150 3.92 -9.97 -9.10
N ASN A 151 4.59 -9.61 -8.01
CA ASN A 151 5.73 -10.34 -7.48
C ASN A 151 5.31 -11.14 -6.23
N TYR A 152 5.23 -12.47 -6.38
CA TYR A 152 4.78 -13.42 -5.37
C TYR A 152 5.36 -14.81 -5.68
N ASP A 153 5.07 -15.83 -4.85
CA ASP A 153 5.39 -17.22 -5.18
C ASP A 153 4.46 -17.75 -6.28
N GLY A 154 4.91 -17.59 -7.52
CA GLY A 154 4.16 -18.02 -8.72
C GLY A 154 3.99 -19.52 -8.85
N GLY A 155 4.67 -20.33 -8.03
CA GLY A 155 4.44 -21.78 -7.96
C GLY A 155 3.08 -22.15 -7.34
N TYR A 156 2.37 -21.18 -6.76
CA TYR A 156 1.05 -21.35 -6.15
C TYR A 156 0.06 -20.35 -6.75
N PRO A 157 -0.46 -20.64 -7.96
CA PRO A 157 -1.42 -19.77 -8.64
C PRO A 157 -2.76 -19.68 -7.88
N TYR A 158 -3.56 -18.66 -8.21
CA TYR A 158 -4.92 -18.52 -7.67
C TYR A 158 -5.90 -19.43 -8.39
N ALA A 159 -6.71 -20.19 -7.63
CA ALA A 159 -7.76 -21.08 -8.14
C ALA A 159 -7.26 -22.01 -9.26
N ASP A 160 -7.78 -21.88 -10.46
CA ASP A 160 -7.44 -22.67 -11.65
C ASP A 160 -6.38 -22.00 -12.55
N GLY A 161 -5.60 -21.04 -12.00
CA GLY A 161 -4.53 -20.36 -12.72
C GLY A 161 -3.34 -21.27 -13.06
N GLU A 162 -2.44 -20.76 -13.87
CA GLU A 162 -1.22 -21.47 -14.26
C GLU A 162 -0.06 -21.13 -13.33
N GLU A 163 0.77 -22.13 -13.01
CA GLU A 163 2.02 -21.92 -12.30
C GLU A 163 2.96 -20.99 -13.10
N GLY A 164 3.77 -20.22 -12.36
CA GLY A 164 4.69 -19.26 -12.94
C GLY A 164 5.95 -19.05 -12.11
N GLU A 165 6.66 -18.01 -12.41
CA GLU A 165 7.94 -17.70 -11.79
C GLU A 165 7.79 -17.36 -10.29
N TYR A 166 8.69 -17.92 -9.47
CA TYR A 166 8.98 -17.48 -8.12
C TYR A 166 10.35 -16.79 -8.08
N ARG A 167 10.39 -15.49 -7.83
CA ARG A 167 11.63 -14.71 -7.88
C ARG A 167 12.45 -14.82 -6.59
N GLY A 168 11.78 -15.04 -5.46
CA GLY A 168 12.43 -15.24 -4.17
C GLY A 168 13.03 -13.97 -3.52
N HIS A 169 12.69 -12.78 -4.02
CA HIS A 169 13.18 -11.48 -3.51
C HIS A 169 12.25 -10.34 -3.94
N THR A 170 12.42 -9.16 -3.32
CA THR A 170 11.72 -7.94 -3.74
C THR A 170 12.23 -7.42 -5.08
N LEU A 171 11.38 -6.78 -5.86
CA LEU A 171 11.71 -6.09 -7.10
C LEU A 171 11.77 -4.58 -6.88
N PRO A 172 12.57 -3.85 -7.69
CA PRO A 172 12.48 -2.40 -7.76
C PRO A 172 11.05 -1.96 -8.06
N VAL A 173 10.61 -0.90 -7.40
CA VAL A 173 9.26 -0.35 -7.64
C VAL A 173 9.07 0.03 -9.11
N LYS A 174 7.83 -0.10 -9.62
CA LYS A 174 7.45 0.11 -11.02
C LYS A 174 8.05 -0.89 -12.02
N SER A 175 8.52 -2.03 -11.52
CA SER A 175 8.95 -3.14 -12.39
C SER A 175 7.79 -3.87 -13.05
N LEU A 176 6.59 -3.74 -12.49
CA LEU A 176 5.37 -4.42 -12.92
C LEU A 176 4.26 -3.40 -13.22
N PRO A 177 3.19 -3.80 -13.94
CA PRO A 177 2.12 -2.88 -14.33
C PRO A 177 1.42 -2.23 -13.15
N ALA A 178 1.04 -0.96 -13.28
CA ALA A 178 0.17 -0.27 -12.36
C ALA A 178 -1.29 -0.70 -12.52
N ASN A 179 -2.11 -0.47 -11.49
CA ASN A 179 -3.55 -0.53 -11.61
C ASN A 179 -4.10 0.70 -12.40
N LYS A 180 -5.41 0.78 -12.61
CA LYS A 180 -6.04 1.85 -13.41
C LYS A 180 -5.87 3.25 -12.84
N TRP A 181 -5.46 3.39 -11.58
CA TRP A 181 -5.20 4.69 -10.92
C TRP A 181 -3.70 5.02 -10.82
N GLY A 182 -2.85 4.24 -11.51
CA GLY A 182 -1.41 4.47 -11.54
C GLY A 182 -0.70 4.11 -10.23
N LEU A 183 -1.25 3.15 -9.49
CA LEU A 183 -0.65 2.61 -8.27
C LEU A 183 0.01 1.27 -8.61
N TYR A 184 1.29 1.18 -8.32
CA TYR A 184 2.12 0.02 -8.62
C TYR A 184 2.19 -0.93 -7.42
N GLU A 185 2.38 -2.20 -7.71
CA GLU A 185 2.62 -3.28 -6.74
C GLU A 185 1.62 -3.28 -5.55
N MET A 186 0.33 -2.99 -5.83
CA MET A 186 -0.75 -3.14 -4.83
C MET A 186 -1.07 -4.62 -4.56
N HIS A 187 -0.48 -5.52 -5.32
CA HIS A 187 -0.55 -6.97 -5.20
C HIS A 187 0.87 -7.51 -5.20
N GLY A 188 1.35 -8.00 -4.06
CA GLY A 188 2.68 -8.59 -3.92
C GLY A 188 3.82 -7.58 -3.74
N ASN A 189 5.02 -8.05 -3.90
CA ASN A 189 6.30 -7.41 -3.65
C ASN A 189 6.58 -7.24 -2.15
N VAL A 190 5.86 -6.37 -1.45
CA VAL A 190 5.85 -6.28 0.01
C VAL A 190 4.42 -6.09 0.52
N ASP A 191 4.11 -6.74 1.65
CA ASP A 191 2.96 -6.36 2.46
C ASP A 191 3.10 -4.92 2.95
N GLU A 192 1.98 -4.24 3.11
CA GLU A 192 1.97 -2.84 3.49
C GLU A 192 1.19 -2.60 4.77
N TRP A 193 1.84 -1.96 5.74
CA TRP A 193 1.20 -1.50 6.95
C TRP A 193 0.08 -0.50 6.67
N CYS A 194 -1.07 -0.68 7.34
CA CYS A 194 -2.14 0.32 7.42
C CYS A 194 -2.12 1.07 8.76
N ALA A 195 -2.80 2.21 8.80
CA ALA A 195 -2.85 3.08 9.98
C ALA A 195 -3.54 2.40 11.18
N ASP A 196 -4.60 1.64 10.91
CA ASP A 196 -5.54 1.10 11.87
C ASP A 196 -5.33 -0.39 12.16
N GLY A 197 -5.93 -0.86 13.25
CA GLY A 197 -6.01 -2.28 13.58
C GLY A 197 -7.13 -2.97 12.81
N LEU A 198 -7.10 -4.29 12.80
CA LEU A 198 -8.17 -5.09 12.20
C LEU A 198 -9.49 -4.83 12.94
N ARG A 199 -10.50 -4.36 12.22
CA ARG A 199 -11.88 -4.30 12.68
C ARG A 199 -12.67 -5.52 12.22
N THR A 200 -13.70 -5.89 12.97
CA THR A 200 -14.71 -6.86 12.50
C THR A 200 -15.61 -6.16 11.49
N TYR A 201 -15.89 -6.83 10.38
CA TYR A 201 -16.83 -6.33 9.37
C TYR A 201 -18.27 -6.71 9.77
N ASP A 202 -19.19 -5.85 9.39
CA ASP A 202 -20.64 -6.11 9.43
C ASP A 202 -21.27 -5.66 8.11
N THR A 203 -22.55 -5.94 7.90
CA THR A 203 -23.27 -5.61 6.66
C THR A 203 -23.69 -4.14 6.56
N THR A 204 -23.51 -3.36 7.63
CA THR A 204 -23.92 -1.96 7.68
C THR A 204 -23.04 -1.09 6.80
N PRO A 205 -23.57 -0.19 5.98
CA PRO A 205 -22.78 0.79 5.27
C PRO A 205 -21.93 1.64 6.23
N GLN A 206 -20.66 1.83 5.91
CA GLN A 206 -19.69 2.55 6.72
C GLN A 206 -19.23 3.82 6.00
N GLN A 207 -18.93 4.86 6.78
CA GLN A 207 -18.34 6.10 6.28
C GLN A 207 -17.01 6.34 6.96
N ASP A 208 -15.94 6.53 6.17
CA ASP A 208 -14.56 6.72 6.63
C ASP A 208 -14.19 5.77 7.79
N PRO A 209 -14.39 4.44 7.63
CA PRO A 209 -14.23 3.51 8.73
C PRO A 209 -12.77 3.42 9.18
N LEU A 210 -12.59 3.40 10.49
CA LEU A 210 -11.30 3.15 11.16
C LEU A 210 -11.42 1.91 12.03
N GLY A 211 -10.41 1.07 11.98
CA GLY A 211 -10.20 0.04 12.99
C GLY A 211 -9.68 0.64 14.31
N PRO A 212 -9.54 -0.17 15.36
CA PRO A 212 -9.11 0.31 16.66
C PRO A 212 -7.66 0.87 16.60
N LEU A 213 -7.50 2.16 16.91
CA LEU A 213 -6.22 2.86 16.87
C LEU A 213 -5.27 2.48 18.01
N ASN A 214 -5.80 2.01 19.13
CA ASN A 214 -5.04 1.56 20.31
C ASN A 214 -4.80 0.05 20.36
N SER A 215 -5.07 -0.67 19.26
CA SER A 215 -4.75 -2.09 19.14
C SER A 215 -3.24 -2.31 19.06
N SER A 216 -2.75 -3.39 19.69
CA SER A 216 -1.38 -3.87 19.46
C SER A 216 -1.20 -4.59 18.13
N VAL A 217 -2.31 -4.90 17.43
CA VAL A 217 -2.33 -5.53 16.11
C VAL A 217 -2.72 -4.50 15.07
N ARG A 218 -1.92 -4.35 14.03
CA ARG A 218 -2.16 -3.45 12.89
C ARG A 218 -2.49 -4.25 11.65
N ALA A 219 -3.39 -3.71 10.83
CA ALA A 219 -3.71 -4.30 9.54
C ALA A 219 -2.52 -4.18 8.59
N ARG A 220 -2.28 -5.22 7.81
CA ARG A 220 -1.42 -5.23 6.63
C ARG A 220 -2.16 -5.78 5.44
N ARG A 221 -1.77 -5.34 4.26
CA ARG A 221 -2.45 -5.62 3.00
C ARG A 221 -1.45 -5.85 1.88
N GLY A 222 -1.89 -6.49 0.80
CA GLY A 222 -1.18 -6.61 -0.46
C GLY A 222 -0.49 -7.94 -0.69
N GLY A 223 -0.04 -8.60 0.35
CA GLY A 223 0.85 -9.75 0.24
C GLY A 223 2.26 -9.33 -0.22
N SER A 224 3.19 -10.26 -0.21
CA SER A 224 4.60 -10.02 -0.47
C SER A 224 5.19 -11.00 -1.51
N TRP A 225 6.48 -10.85 -1.78
CA TRP A 225 7.23 -11.66 -2.74
C TRP A 225 7.19 -13.17 -2.43
N ASN A 226 6.96 -13.56 -1.19
CA ASN A 226 6.92 -14.97 -0.75
C ASN A 226 5.53 -15.47 -0.35
N ASP A 227 4.49 -14.64 -0.52
CA ASP A 227 3.11 -15.05 -0.29
C ASP A 227 2.53 -15.76 -1.53
N LEU A 228 1.42 -16.47 -1.34
CA LEU A 228 0.71 -17.19 -2.40
C LEU A 228 -0.25 -16.24 -3.14
N ALA A 229 -0.63 -16.55 -4.36
CA ALA A 229 -1.53 -15.69 -5.13
C ALA A 229 -2.85 -15.36 -4.39
N LYS A 230 -3.40 -16.28 -3.61
CA LYS A 230 -4.60 -16.07 -2.78
C LYS A 230 -4.43 -14.96 -1.72
N ASP A 231 -3.22 -14.74 -1.27
CA ASP A 231 -2.89 -13.76 -0.23
C ASP A 231 -2.63 -12.36 -0.83
N LEU A 232 -2.67 -12.24 -2.17
CA LEU A 232 -2.56 -10.99 -2.89
C LEU A 232 -3.90 -10.36 -3.27
N ARG A 233 -5.04 -11.03 -2.98
CA ARG A 233 -6.38 -10.54 -3.37
C ARG A 233 -6.66 -9.16 -2.77
N SER A 234 -7.40 -8.32 -3.49
CA SER A 234 -7.74 -6.98 -3.03
C SER A 234 -8.40 -6.98 -1.64
N ALA A 235 -9.17 -8.03 -1.32
CA ALA A 235 -9.86 -8.18 -0.05
C ALA A 235 -9.03 -8.88 1.04
N PHE A 236 -7.92 -9.54 0.67
CA PHE A 236 -7.08 -10.22 1.65
C PHE A 236 -6.60 -9.25 2.73
N ARG A 237 -6.69 -9.68 3.97
CA ARG A 237 -6.33 -8.88 5.14
C ARG A 237 -5.81 -9.75 6.26
N ILE A 238 -4.75 -9.28 6.89
CA ILE A 238 -4.18 -9.93 8.06
C ILE A 238 -3.61 -8.87 8.99
N GLY A 239 -3.41 -9.19 10.26
CA GLY A 239 -2.84 -8.28 11.23
C GLY A 239 -1.67 -8.87 11.96
N TYR A 240 -0.68 -8.03 12.23
CA TYR A 240 0.46 -8.36 13.06
C TYR A 240 0.65 -7.37 14.20
N ASN A 241 1.37 -7.82 15.22
CA ASN A 241 1.82 -6.93 16.29
C ASN A 241 2.62 -5.76 15.68
N PHE A 242 2.38 -4.55 16.16
CA PHE A 242 2.98 -3.32 15.65
C PHE A 242 4.53 -3.30 15.67
N ASP A 243 5.17 -4.19 16.47
CA ASP A 243 6.63 -4.33 16.53
C ASP A 243 7.18 -5.39 15.57
N TYR A 244 6.30 -6.13 14.87
CA TYR A 244 6.72 -7.20 13.97
C TYR A 244 7.48 -6.67 12.75
N ARG A 245 8.50 -7.41 12.32
CA ARG A 245 9.34 -7.10 11.14
C ARG A 245 9.64 -8.38 10.39
N TYR A 246 9.65 -8.33 9.07
CA TYR A 246 10.19 -9.37 8.20
C TYR A 246 10.52 -8.78 6.81
N ASP A 247 11.24 -9.54 6.00
CA ASP A 247 11.79 -9.16 4.70
C ASP A 247 10.77 -9.04 3.56
N GLY A 248 9.52 -9.16 3.86
CA GLY A 248 8.38 -8.92 2.96
C GLY A 248 7.41 -7.85 3.47
N LEU A 249 7.77 -7.05 4.50
CA LEU A 249 6.85 -6.10 5.13
C LEU A 249 7.40 -4.68 5.10
N GLY A 250 6.72 -3.83 4.34
CA GLY A 250 7.00 -2.43 4.17
C GLY A 250 5.76 -1.56 4.38
N PHE A 251 5.66 -0.47 3.65
CA PHE A 251 4.51 0.46 3.71
C PHE A 251 4.49 1.38 2.49
N ARG A 252 3.37 2.04 2.25
CA ARG A 252 3.30 3.21 1.36
C ARG A 252 2.84 4.45 2.08
N LEU A 253 3.40 5.60 1.67
CA LEU A 253 3.08 6.90 2.23
C LEU A 253 1.70 7.35 1.78
N CYS A 254 0.93 7.88 2.72
CA CYS A 254 -0.32 8.60 2.49
C CYS A 254 -0.18 10.02 3.03
N LEU A 255 -0.82 10.98 2.38
CA LEU A 255 -0.99 12.32 2.91
C LEU A 255 -2.48 12.63 2.96
N ASN A 256 -2.95 13.11 4.10
CA ASN A 256 -4.25 13.72 4.18
C ASN A 256 -4.29 15.01 3.34
N ASP A 257 -5.50 15.53 3.11
CA ASP A 257 -5.72 16.75 2.35
C ASP A 257 -4.82 17.88 2.87
N SER A 258 -3.65 18.02 2.22
CA SER A 258 -2.62 18.96 2.66
C SER A 258 -2.78 20.27 1.89
N PRO A 259 -3.06 21.41 2.57
CA PRO A 259 -3.19 22.71 1.93
C PRO A 259 -1.95 23.12 1.13
N VAL A 260 -0.79 22.54 1.44
CA VAL A 260 0.48 22.83 0.75
C VAL A 260 0.51 22.24 -0.65
N LEU A 261 -0.17 21.10 -0.86
CA LEU A 261 -0.28 20.47 -2.19
C LEU A 261 -1.44 21.03 -3.02
N LEU A 262 -2.34 21.82 -2.40
CA LEU A 262 -3.48 22.43 -3.07
C LEU A 262 -3.27 23.92 -3.41
N ARG A 263 -2.21 24.55 -2.92
CA ARG A 263 -1.94 25.99 -3.19
C ARG A 263 -1.13 26.10 -4.48
N ARG A 264 -1.79 26.47 -5.53
CA ARG A 264 -1.28 27.30 -6.62
C ARG A 264 -1.74 28.74 -6.44
#